data_1b70b2a730b9bcfbb7aea7ecdac86f76
#
_entry.id   1b70b2a730b9bcfbb7aea7ecdac86f76
#
_cell.length_a   1.000
_cell.length_b   1.000
_cell.length_c   1.000
_cell.angle_alpha   90.00
_cell.angle_beta   90.00
_cell.angle_gamma   90.00
#
_symmetry.space_group_name_H-M   'P 1'
#
loop_
_entity.id
_entity.type
_entity.pdbx_description
1 polymer ?
#
loop_
_entity_poly.entity_id
_entity_poly.type
_entity_poly.pdbx_seq_one_letter_code
_entity_poly.pdbx_strand_id
1 'polypeptide(L)'
;MKVGKVSETILKRSIFKQIHTRRDEVLLGAGVGEDCAAMKLAPGEIFVISTDPITGTVKDIGTLAIQITANDLASSGAELVGVMLTVLLPEEIEEADIKQMMGEVEAACARF
;
A
#
# COMPACT_ATOMS: atom_id res chain seq x y z
N MET A 1 -6.87 -16.94 -10.93
CA MET A 1 -7.78 -15.79 -10.93
C MET A 1 -8.15 -15.38 -12.34
N LYS A 2 -9.33 -14.81 -12.50
CA LYS A 2 -9.72 -14.25 -13.81
C LYS A 2 -8.93 -12.98 -14.11
N VAL A 3 -8.65 -12.78 -15.39
CA VAL A 3 -8.04 -11.54 -15.88
C VAL A 3 -9.01 -10.37 -15.65
N GLY A 4 -8.47 -9.23 -15.30
CA GLY A 4 -9.22 -8.02 -15.06
C GLY A 4 -9.11 -7.54 -13.60
N LYS A 5 -10.05 -6.71 -13.19
CA LYS A 5 -10.05 -6.17 -11.84
C LYS A 5 -10.34 -7.27 -10.80
N VAL A 6 -9.66 -7.19 -9.68
CA VAL A 6 -9.95 -8.03 -8.53
C VAL A 6 -11.37 -7.74 -8.03
N SER A 7 -12.11 -8.80 -7.71
CA SER A 7 -13.51 -8.65 -7.28
C SER A 7 -13.62 -7.90 -5.96
N GLU A 8 -14.77 -7.25 -5.75
CA GLU A 8 -15.06 -6.54 -4.50
C GLU A 8 -14.98 -7.46 -3.28
N THR A 9 -15.42 -8.71 -3.41
CA THR A 9 -15.34 -9.68 -2.33
C THR A 9 -13.90 -9.94 -1.90
N ILE A 10 -12.99 -10.13 -2.86
CA ILE A 10 -11.57 -10.33 -2.58
C ILE A 10 -10.96 -9.07 -2.00
N LEU A 11 -11.31 -7.89 -2.53
CA LEU A 11 -10.83 -6.62 -1.98
C LEU A 11 -11.19 -6.48 -0.51
N LYS A 12 -12.43 -6.77 -0.14
CA LYS A 12 -12.88 -6.66 1.25
C LYS A 12 -12.15 -7.61 2.18
N ARG A 13 -12.11 -8.90 1.84
CA ARG A 13 -11.62 -9.92 2.79
C ARG A 13 -10.12 -10.14 2.76
N SER A 14 -9.46 -9.88 1.63
CA SER A 14 -8.03 -10.21 1.47
C SER A 14 -7.13 -8.99 1.41
N ILE A 15 -7.67 -7.82 1.11
CA ILE A 15 -6.90 -6.58 1.02
C ILE A 15 -7.29 -5.63 2.15
N PHE A 16 -8.52 -5.15 2.19
CA PHE A 16 -8.91 -4.11 3.14
C PHE A 16 -8.88 -4.58 4.59
N LYS A 17 -9.20 -5.85 4.86
CA LYS A 17 -9.12 -6.40 6.23
C LYS A 17 -7.69 -6.49 6.78
N GLN A 18 -6.68 -6.45 5.91
CA GLN A 18 -5.28 -6.46 6.35
C GLN A 18 -4.79 -5.07 6.77
N ILE A 19 -5.52 -4.02 6.42
CA ILE A 19 -5.11 -2.64 6.69
C ILE A 19 -5.58 -2.24 8.08
N HIS A 20 -4.64 -2.03 9.00
CA HIS A 20 -4.92 -1.66 10.39
C HIS A 20 -4.24 -0.36 10.79
N THR A 21 -3.11 -0.02 10.18
CA THR A 21 -2.35 1.18 10.49
C THR A 21 -2.89 2.36 9.69
N ARG A 22 -3.17 3.47 10.39
CA ARG A 22 -3.63 4.70 9.75
C ARG A 22 -3.14 5.90 10.55
N ARG A 23 -2.46 6.81 9.88
CA ARG A 23 -2.04 8.06 10.51
C ARG A 23 -3.17 9.07 10.50
N ASP A 24 -3.13 10.00 11.45
CA ASP A 24 -4.17 11.03 11.61
C ASP A 24 -4.28 11.94 10.39
N GLU A 25 -3.19 12.14 9.65
CA GLU A 25 -3.18 12.95 8.44
C GLU A 25 -4.06 12.36 7.34
N VAL A 26 -4.31 11.06 7.35
CA VAL A 26 -5.15 10.40 6.34
C VAL A 26 -6.61 10.55 6.73
N LEU A 27 -7.33 11.40 6.01
CA LEU A 27 -8.75 11.65 6.23
C LEU A 27 -9.63 10.61 5.53
N LEU A 28 -9.21 10.16 4.35
CA LEU A 28 -9.89 9.16 3.55
C LEU A 28 -8.86 8.17 3.04
N GLY A 29 -8.97 6.94 3.45
CA GLY A 29 -8.09 5.85 3.02
C GLY A 29 -8.77 4.87 2.09
N ALA A 30 -8.13 3.70 1.90
CA ALA A 30 -8.65 2.65 1.04
C ALA A 30 -9.97 2.08 1.57
N GLY A 31 -10.91 1.86 0.67
CA GLY A 31 -12.20 1.30 1.00
C GLY A 31 -13.00 0.96 -0.24
N VAL A 32 -14.09 0.23 -0.06
CA VAL A 32 -14.97 -0.14 -1.15
C VAL A 32 -15.63 1.12 -1.72
N GLY A 33 -15.55 1.28 -3.05
CA GLY A 33 -16.12 2.42 -3.74
C GLY A 33 -15.31 3.70 -3.63
N GLU A 34 -14.14 3.65 -2.98
CA GLU A 34 -13.27 4.81 -2.85
C GLU A 34 -12.24 4.86 -3.98
N ASP A 35 -12.33 5.90 -4.81
CA ASP A 35 -11.42 6.09 -5.94
C ASP A 35 -10.22 6.97 -5.58
N CYS A 36 -10.30 7.69 -4.48
CA CYS A 36 -9.30 8.68 -4.07
C CYS A 36 -8.89 8.47 -2.61
N ALA A 37 -7.76 9.06 -2.25
CA ALA A 37 -7.38 9.26 -0.86
C ALA A 37 -7.37 10.76 -0.56
N ALA A 38 -7.58 11.11 0.69
CA ALA A 38 -7.51 12.50 1.14
C ALA A 38 -6.61 12.59 2.36
N MET A 39 -5.72 13.57 2.34
CA MET A 39 -4.76 13.79 3.43
C MET A 39 -4.73 15.26 3.81
N LYS A 40 -4.53 15.52 5.10
CA LYS A 40 -4.44 16.88 5.62
C LYS A 40 -3.01 17.14 6.10
N LEU A 41 -2.44 18.23 5.64
CA LEU A 41 -1.13 18.70 6.09
C LEU A 41 -1.30 19.91 7.01
N ALA A 42 -0.37 20.05 7.96
CA ALA A 42 -0.30 21.25 8.78
C ALA A 42 0.26 22.43 7.97
N PRO A 43 -0.03 23.68 8.37
CA PRO A 43 0.54 24.85 7.71
C PRO A 43 2.08 24.77 7.68
N GLY A 44 2.65 25.07 6.51
CA GLY A 44 4.10 25.09 6.33
C GLY A 44 4.72 23.72 6.05
N GLU A 45 3.95 22.66 6.06
CA GLU A 45 4.44 21.34 5.68
C GLU A 45 4.53 21.20 4.16
N ILE A 46 5.52 20.41 3.70
CA ILE A 46 5.75 20.14 2.28
C ILE A 46 5.44 18.68 2.02
N PHE A 47 4.76 18.42 0.92
CA PHE A 47 4.45 17.08 0.47
C PHE A 47 5.61 16.54 -0.37
N VAL A 48 6.19 15.43 0.06
CA VAL A 48 7.23 14.73 -0.71
C VAL A 48 6.65 13.42 -1.22
N ILE A 49 6.77 13.19 -2.51
CA ILE A 49 6.18 12.03 -3.17
C ILE A 49 7.28 11.24 -3.87
N SER A 50 7.28 9.94 -3.68
CA SER A 50 8.16 9.01 -4.40
C SER A 50 7.32 7.83 -4.89
N THR A 51 7.63 7.32 -6.07
CA THR A 51 6.99 6.13 -6.62
C THR A 51 8.06 5.26 -7.26
N ASP A 52 7.94 3.95 -7.08
CA ASP A 52 8.94 3.01 -7.56
C ASP A 52 8.27 1.65 -7.80
N PRO A 53 8.24 1.14 -9.03
CA PRO A 53 7.70 -0.19 -9.28
C PRO A 53 8.68 -1.26 -8.80
N ILE A 54 8.18 -2.20 -8.02
CA ILE A 54 8.96 -3.32 -7.52
C ILE A 54 8.56 -4.56 -8.29
N THR A 55 9.52 -5.17 -8.95
CA THR A 55 9.32 -6.35 -9.80
C THR A 55 10.36 -7.42 -9.49
N GLY A 56 10.22 -8.59 -10.12
CA GLY A 56 11.24 -9.64 -10.11
C GLY A 56 11.15 -10.63 -8.96
N THR A 57 10.25 -10.43 -8.02
CA THR A 57 10.00 -11.39 -6.95
C THR A 57 8.55 -11.39 -6.53
N VAL A 58 8.06 -12.52 -6.05
CA VAL A 58 6.75 -12.62 -5.39
C VAL A 58 6.93 -12.72 -3.89
N LYS A 59 8.00 -13.38 -3.45
CA LYS A 59 8.30 -13.54 -2.04
C LYS A 59 8.75 -12.22 -1.42
N ASP A 60 8.13 -11.87 -0.31
CA ASP A 60 8.44 -10.65 0.47
C ASP A 60 8.26 -9.34 -0.32
N ILE A 61 7.52 -9.38 -1.42
CA ILE A 61 7.36 -8.19 -2.29
C ILE A 61 6.67 -7.05 -1.55
N GLY A 62 5.71 -7.34 -0.68
CA GLY A 62 5.03 -6.31 0.11
C GLY A 62 5.99 -5.58 1.04
N THR A 63 6.82 -6.33 1.74
CA THR A 63 7.84 -5.76 2.62
C THR A 63 8.85 -4.93 1.83
N LEU A 64 9.37 -5.46 0.72
CA LEU A 64 10.35 -4.78 -0.11
C LEU A 64 9.80 -3.47 -0.68
N ALA A 65 8.57 -3.48 -1.18
CA ALA A 65 7.96 -2.29 -1.77
C ALA A 65 7.91 -1.14 -0.76
N ILE A 66 7.50 -1.42 0.45
CA ILE A 66 7.41 -0.40 1.50
C ILE A 66 8.80 0.06 1.95
N GLN A 67 9.73 -0.87 2.16
CA GLN A 67 11.08 -0.52 2.61
C GLN A 67 11.84 0.34 1.59
N ILE A 68 11.77 -0.01 0.32
CA ILE A 68 12.43 0.74 -0.74
C ILE A 68 11.85 2.16 -0.83
N THR A 69 10.53 2.28 -0.83
CA THR A 69 9.85 3.58 -0.89
C THR A 69 10.15 4.41 0.36
N ALA A 70 10.12 3.81 1.54
CA ALA A 70 10.44 4.51 2.78
C ALA A 70 11.90 5.00 2.79
N ASN A 71 12.82 4.23 2.25
CA ASN A 71 14.22 4.64 2.14
C ASN A 71 14.39 5.85 1.22
N ASP A 72 13.66 5.89 0.11
CA ASP A 72 13.68 7.03 -0.81
C ASP A 72 13.17 8.30 -0.10
N LEU A 73 12.08 8.20 0.65
CA LEU A 73 11.57 9.32 1.43
C LEU A 73 12.54 9.75 2.53
N ALA A 74 13.13 8.79 3.23
CA ALA A 74 14.08 9.08 4.30
C ALA A 74 15.32 9.82 3.79
N SER A 75 15.77 9.53 2.57
CA SER A 75 16.92 10.21 1.96
C SER A 75 16.65 11.70 1.74
N SER A 76 15.40 12.11 1.59
CA SER A 76 15.02 13.52 1.49
C SER A 76 14.63 14.14 2.84
N GLY A 77 14.71 13.38 3.93
CA GLY A 77 14.32 13.83 5.27
C GLY A 77 12.82 13.79 5.52
N ALA A 78 12.06 13.19 4.61
CA ALA A 78 10.61 13.12 4.75
C ALA A 78 10.18 11.95 5.62
N GLU A 79 9.03 12.10 6.27
CA GLU A 79 8.39 11.08 7.07
C GLU A 79 7.29 10.40 6.27
N LEU A 80 7.21 9.06 6.36
CA LEU A 80 6.19 8.30 5.65
C LEU A 80 4.82 8.53 6.31
N VAL A 81 3.87 9.03 5.53
CA VAL A 81 2.50 9.29 6.01
C VAL A 81 1.53 8.24 5.44
N GLY A 82 1.72 7.84 4.20
CA GLY A 82 0.87 6.86 3.57
C GLY A 82 1.46 6.39 2.26
N VAL A 83 0.87 5.35 1.71
CA VAL A 83 1.28 4.78 0.43
C VAL A 83 0.09 4.61 -0.48
N MET A 84 0.33 4.78 -1.78
CA MET A 84 -0.62 4.41 -2.82
C MET A 84 -0.05 3.19 -3.53
N LEU A 85 -0.83 2.11 -3.55
CA LEU A 85 -0.39 0.86 -4.13
C LEU A 85 -1.08 0.60 -5.47
N THR A 86 -0.26 0.37 -6.49
CA THR A 86 -0.72 -0.23 -7.74
C THR A 86 -0.17 -1.65 -7.79
N VAL A 87 -1.05 -2.62 -7.87
CA VAL A 87 -0.66 -4.03 -7.80
C VAL A 87 -1.11 -4.73 -9.07
N LEU A 88 -0.14 -5.22 -9.84
CA LEU A 88 -0.39 -6.03 -11.02
C LEU A 88 -0.08 -7.48 -10.67
N LEU A 89 -1.10 -8.31 -10.73
CA LEU A 89 -1.03 -9.70 -10.28
C LEU A 89 -0.95 -10.65 -11.48
N PRO A 90 -0.13 -11.71 -11.42
CA PRO A 90 -0.15 -12.75 -12.46
C PRO A 90 -1.47 -13.53 -12.40
N GLU A 91 -1.87 -14.10 -13.54
CA GLU A 91 -3.15 -14.83 -13.66
C GLU A 91 -3.24 -16.02 -12.71
N GLU A 92 -2.12 -16.67 -12.46
CA GLU A 92 -2.02 -17.86 -11.63
C GLU A 92 -1.98 -17.58 -10.13
N ILE A 93 -2.05 -16.31 -9.71
CA ILE A 93 -1.97 -15.98 -8.29
C ILE A 93 -3.18 -16.48 -7.51
N GLU A 94 -2.92 -16.96 -6.30
CA GLU A 94 -3.95 -17.40 -5.37
C GLU A 94 -4.38 -16.25 -4.44
N GLU A 95 -5.61 -16.29 -3.96
CA GLU A 95 -6.09 -15.28 -3.01
C GLU A 95 -5.23 -15.24 -1.73
N ALA A 96 -4.74 -16.41 -1.27
CA ALA A 96 -3.86 -16.49 -0.11
C ALA A 96 -2.58 -15.67 -0.30
N ASP A 97 -2.05 -15.62 -1.52
CA ASP A 97 -0.84 -14.85 -1.82
C ASP A 97 -1.10 -13.35 -1.75
N ILE A 98 -2.27 -12.92 -2.19
CA ILE A 98 -2.69 -11.51 -2.10
C ILE A 98 -2.82 -11.11 -0.64
N LYS A 99 -3.45 -11.95 0.16
CA LYS A 99 -3.64 -11.71 1.59
C LYS A 99 -2.30 -11.62 2.31
N GLN A 100 -1.37 -12.52 1.99
CA GLN A 100 -0.02 -12.51 2.56
C GLN A 100 0.73 -11.24 2.17
N MET A 101 0.69 -10.85 0.91
CA MET A 101 1.34 -9.63 0.43
C MET A 101 0.81 -8.40 1.18
N MET A 102 -0.50 -8.28 1.34
CA MET A 102 -1.10 -7.16 2.05
C MET A 102 -0.74 -7.18 3.53
N GLY A 103 -0.63 -8.35 4.14
CA GLY A 103 -0.13 -8.49 5.51
C GLY A 103 1.31 -7.99 5.64
N GLU A 104 2.15 -8.26 4.67
CA GLU A 104 3.53 -7.75 4.61
C GLU A 104 3.56 -6.23 4.49
N VAL A 105 2.72 -5.67 3.62
CA VAL A 105 2.61 -4.21 3.45
C VAL A 105 2.19 -3.56 4.77
N GLU A 106 1.16 -4.09 5.41
CA GLU A 106 0.68 -3.57 6.70
C GLU A 106 1.76 -3.64 7.78
N ALA A 107 2.42 -4.78 7.91
CA ALA A 107 3.47 -4.95 8.91
C ALA A 107 4.65 -4.00 8.68
N ALA A 108 5.03 -3.78 7.43
CA ALA A 108 6.09 -2.86 7.07
C ALA A 108 5.69 -1.41 7.35
N CYS A 109 4.47 -1.02 6.96
CA CYS A 109 3.96 0.34 7.21
C CYS A 109 3.83 0.64 8.71
N ALA A 110 3.45 -0.34 9.52
CA ALA A 110 3.30 -0.16 10.96
C ALA A 110 4.62 0.19 11.66
N ARG A 111 5.76 -0.07 11.03
CA ARG A 111 7.09 0.26 11.58
C ARG A 111 7.49 1.71 11.34
N PHE A 112 6.77 2.41 10.49
CA PHE A 112 7.02 3.82 10.14
C PHE A 112 5.86 4.72 10.64
#